data_14cf0f90aaa9e0e3f608f5fe0b02e510
#
_entry.id   14cf0f90aaa9e0e3f608f5fe0b02e510
#
_cell.length_a   1.000
_cell.length_b   1.000
_cell.length_c   1.000
_cell.angle_alpha   90.00
_cell.angle_beta   90.00
_cell.angle_gamma   90.00
#
_symmetry.space_group_name_H-M   'P 1'
#
loop_
_entity.id
_entity.type
_entity.pdbx_description
1 polymer ?
#
loop_
_entity_poly.entity_id
_entity_poly.type
_entity_poly.pdbx_seq_one_letter_code
_entity_poly.pdbx_strand_id
1 'polypeptide(L)'
;MHVLYFHQHFSTPKGSTGIRSYEMARRLIKAGHEVTMVCGSYGGGNTGLESSFARGRREGVVDGINIIEFNLAYSNSDGFLKRSLMFLLFALRSIWVAMTKQYDVVFATTTPLTAGIPGIFARWLRGKAFVFEVRDLWPELPKAMGVIKNPVVLWLMSVLEWCSYHSAHRLIALAPGMAEGIMSRGIPEDRIAMIPNGCDFDIFADSDSPWRPEGVGASDFLAIFTGTHGMANGLGAVLDVAVELKSKGRGDIKLALVGDGKLKPELMERAKREGLTNVIFHDPVDKKRLAGLMSGADVGLQVLANVPAFYFGTSPNKFFDYISAGLPVLNNYPGWLAELLNDSGAGVAVPPDDAGAFSDALIDLADHRDQLPAMSQAASALAHERFDRNILGERFVQWLEETFVTNRSQPVKRTFDFLASAAGLLVLSPVLLVLAIMVRSKLGSPILFTQERPGLDGKPFKMMKFRTMTDERDENGDLLPDEARLTKFGAFLRSTSLDELPELINVLKGDMSLVGPRPLLMEYMPLYSERQYRRHEVRPGITGWAQINGRNALSWDEKFELDVWYVENRSLWLDIKILFLTVLKVAKRDGISHGGEATMPRFAGSKSSTDKESS
;
A
#
# COMPACT_ATOMS: atom_id res chain seq x y z
N MET A 1 -6.19 7.82 -7.64
CA MET A 1 -5.71 6.42 -7.82
C MET A 1 -6.69 5.43 -7.22
N HIS A 2 -6.69 4.19 -7.75
CA HIS A 2 -7.44 3.09 -7.17
C HIS A 2 -6.48 2.18 -6.38
N VAL A 3 -6.71 2.03 -5.07
CA VAL A 3 -5.88 1.22 -4.16
C VAL A 3 -6.55 -0.13 -3.92
N LEU A 4 -5.86 -1.21 -4.26
CA LEU A 4 -6.26 -2.58 -3.91
C LEU A 4 -5.61 -2.95 -2.57
N TYR A 5 -6.41 -3.02 -1.51
CA TYR A 5 -5.97 -3.14 -0.13
C TYR A 5 -6.21 -4.55 0.42
N PHE A 6 -5.15 -5.31 0.71
CA PHE A 6 -5.23 -6.65 1.29
C PHE A 6 -5.05 -6.63 2.80
N HIS A 7 -6.09 -6.97 3.54
CA HIS A 7 -6.06 -7.17 4.99
C HIS A 7 -7.02 -8.27 5.41
N GLN A 8 -6.49 -9.45 5.75
CA GLN A 8 -7.32 -10.62 6.06
C GLN A 8 -8.25 -10.39 7.27
N HIS A 9 -7.80 -9.64 8.29
CA HIS A 9 -8.51 -9.35 9.54
C HIS A 9 -9.24 -8.00 9.53
N PHE A 10 -9.65 -7.52 8.36
CA PHE A 10 -10.35 -6.25 8.24
C PHE A 10 -11.64 -6.24 9.06
N SER A 11 -11.88 -5.13 9.75
CA SER A 11 -13.11 -4.86 10.48
C SER A 11 -13.47 -3.38 10.39
N THR A 12 -14.76 -3.11 10.36
CA THR A 12 -15.33 -1.79 10.61
C THR A 12 -15.44 -1.54 12.13
N PRO A 13 -15.78 -0.32 12.58
CA PRO A 13 -16.03 -0.04 14.00
C PRO A 13 -17.12 -0.88 14.68
N LYS A 14 -17.94 -1.59 13.90
CA LYS A 14 -18.96 -2.53 14.40
C LYS A 14 -18.40 -3.86 14.92
N GLY A 15 -17.11 -4.14 14.66
CA GLY A 15 -16.43 -5.34 15.15
C GLY A 15 -15.58 -5.08 16.39
N SER A 16 -15.02 -6.14 16.95
CA SER A 16 -14.21 -6.11 18.18
C SER A 16 -12.70 -6.06 17.92
N THR A 17 -12.25 -5.94 16.68
CA THR A 17 -10.84 -5.90 16.31
C THR A 17 -10.37 -4.48 15.99
N GLY A 18 -9.05 -4.29 15.85
CA GLY A 18 -8.47 -2.99 15.50
C GLY A 18 -8.96 -2.46 14.15
N ILE A 19 -9.33 -1.19 14.11
CA ILE A 19 -9.96 -0.52 12.95
C ILE A 19 -8.96 0.26 12.07
N ARG A 20 -7.65 0.13 12.30
CA ARG A 20 -6.62 0.87 11.54
C ARG A 20 -6.83 0.83 10.02
N SER A 21 -7.08 -0.36 9.46
CA SER A 21 -7.24 -0.48 8.00
C SER A 21 -8.53 0.16 7.49
N TYR A 22 -9.59 0.19 8.31
CA TYR A 22 -10.80 0.93 8.00
C TYR A 22 -10.52 2.44 7.98
N GLU A 23 -9.86 2.96 9.01
CA GLU A 23 -9.52 4.38 9.11
C GLU A 23 -8.61 4.83 7.97
N MET A 24 -7.55 4.06 7.64
CA MET A 24 -6.66 4.37 6.52
C MET A 24 -7.39 4.33 5.17
N ALA A 25 -8.31 3.37 4.96
CA ALA A 25 -9.13 3.32 3.76
C ALA A 25 -10.07 4.55 3.66
N ARG A 26 -10.67 4.97 4.78
CA ARG A 26 -11.49 6.19 4.84
C ARG A 26 -10.69 7.45 4.50
N ARG A 27 -9.43 7.53 4.93
CA ARG A 27 -8.54 8.66 4.59
C ARG A 27 -8.21 8.71 3.09
N LEU A 28 -7.95 7.56 2.47
CA LEU A 28 -7.78 7.48 1.02
C LEU A 28 -9.03 7.97 0.27
N ILE A 29 -10.22 7.56 0.71
CA ILE A 29 -11.48 8.01 0.10
C ILE A 29 -11.67 9.52 0.26
N LYS A 30 -11.40 10.06 1.48
CA LYS A 30 -11.49 11.51 1.74
C LYS A 30 -10.51 12.31 0.87
N ALA A 31 -9.36 11.73 0.53
CA ALA A 31 -8.38 12.30 -0.40
C ALA A 31 -8.76 12.13 -1.88
N GLY A 32 -9.94 11.61 -2.21
CA GLY A 32 -10.43 11.44 -3.58
C GLY A 32 -9.93 10.16 -4.28
N HIS A 33 -9.50 9.16 -3.52
CA HIS A 33 -9.05 7.89 -4.06
C HIS A 33 -10.13 6.81 -3.96
N GLU A 34 -10.09 5.84 -4.86
CA GLU A 34 -10.92 4.64 -4.80
C GLU A 34 -10.20 3.55 -4.01
N VAL A 35 -10.92 2.83 -3.15
CA VAL A 35 -10.37 1.73 -2.35
C VAL A 35 -11.19 0.46 -2.55
N THR A 36 -10.50 -0.64 -2.89
CA THR A 36 -11.08 -1.99 -2.84
C THR A 36 -10.37 -2.78 -1.75
N MET A 37 -11.07 -3.03 -0.65
CA MET A 37 -10.61 -3.84 0.49
C MET A 37 -10.87 -5.32 0.22
N VAL A 38 -9.83 -6.16 0.29
CA VAL A 38 -9.93 -7.61 0.17
C VAL A 38 -9.64 -8.24 1.53
N CYS A 39 -10.61 -8.96 2.08
CA CYS A 39 -10.53 -9.51 3.43
C CYS A 39 -11.10 -10.93 3.54
N GLY A 40 -10.96 -11.54 4.71
CA GLY A 40 -11.55 -12.82 5.08
C GLY A 40 -12.60 -12.66 6.20
N SER A 41 -13.42 -13.69 6.41
CA SER A 41 -14.36 -13.76 7.54
C SER A 41 -13.62 -14.16 8.80
N TYR A 42 -13.18 -13.20 9.59
CA TYR A 42 -12.50 -13.43 10.86
C TYR A 42 -13.50 -13.35 12.03
N GLY A 43 -13.41 -14.28 13.00
CA GLY A 43 -14.39 -14.43 14.08
C GLY A 43 -14.58 -13.21 15.00
N GLY A 44 -13.64 -12.26 15.04
CA GLY A 44 -13.78 -10.99 15.78
C GLY A 44 -14.04 -9.78 14.85
N GLY A 45 -14.05 -9.98 13.53
CA GLY A 45 -14.23 -8.93 12.54
C GLY A 45 -15.70 -8.76 12.15
N ASN A 46 -16.04 -7.52 11.75
CA ASN A 46 -17.32 -7.20 11.12
C ASN A 46 -17.05 -6.26 9.95
N THR A 47 -17.25 -6.75 8.73
CA THR A 47 -17.01 -5.98 7.51
C THR A 47 -18.11 -4.96 7.20
N GLY A 48 -19.26 -5.07 7.88
CA GLY A 48 -20.45 -4.27 7.62
C GLY A 48 -21.31 -4.77 6.46
N LEU A 49 -20.88 -5.84 5.76
CA LEU A 49 -21.67 -6.45 4.69
C LEU A 49 -22.74 -7.38 5.28
N GLU A 50 -23.98 -7.22 4.81
CA GLU A 50 -25.14 -8.02 5.24
C GLU A 50 -25.52 -9.10 4.21
N SER A 51 -24.97 -9.01 2.98
CA SER A 51 -25.26 -9.96 1.91
C SER A 51 -24.73 -11.37 2.23
N SER A 52 -25.44 -12.39 1.75
CA SER A 52 -25.00 -13.79 1.87
C SER A 52 -23.80 -14.09 0.95
N PHE A 53 -22.98 -15.06 1.33
CA PHE A 53 -21.88 -15.51 0.48
C PHE A 53 -22.38 -16.27 -0.75
N ALA A 54 -21.91 -15.85 -1.94
CA ALA A 54 -22.12 -16.55 -3.20
C ALA A 54 -20.78 -17.15 -3.67
N ARG A 55 -20.71 -18.46 -3.90
CA ARG A 55 -19.49 -19.17 -4.32
C ARG A 55 -18.26 -18.87 -3.43
N GLY A 56 -18.49 -18.73 -2.12
CA GLY A 56 -17.43 -18.50 -1.14
C GLY A 56 -16.88 -17.08 -1.06
N ARG A 57 -17.59 -16.09 -1.62
CA ARG A 57 -17.29 -14.65 -1.46
C ARG A 57 -18.55 -13.81 -1.42
N ARG A 58 -18.46 -12.62 -0.88
CA ARG A 58 -19.46 -11.54 -1.01
C ARG A 58 -18.78 -10.21 -1.29
N GLU A 59 -19.51 -9.31 -1.95
CA GLU A 59 -19.01 -7.98 -2.32
C GLU A 59 -20.06 -6.94 -1.99
N GLY A 60 -19.62 -5.72 -1.70
CA GLY A 60 -20.50 -4.58 -1.45
C GLY A 60 -19.70 -3.34 -1.10
N VAL A 61 -20.40 -2.24 -0.82
CA VAL A 61 -19.79 -0.96 -0.44
C VAL A 61 -20.22 -0.63 0.98
N VAL A 62 -19.25 -0.31 1.83
CA VAL A 62 -19.48 0.14 3.20
C VAL A 62 -18.67 1.41 3.41
N ASP A 63 -19.34 2.50 3.76
CA ASP A 63 -18.72 3.83 3.98
C ASP A 63 -17.81 4.30 2.83
N GLY A 64 -18.17 3.95 1.58
CA GLY A 64 -17.41 4.29 0.37
C GLY A 64 -16.26 3.30 0.05
N ILE A 65 -16.01 2.32 0.91
CA ILE A 65 -15.00 1.27 0.67
C ILE A 65 -15.67 0.14 -0.11
N ASN A 66 -15.14 -0.19 -1.30
CA ASN A 66 -15.52 -1.41 -2.00
C ASN A 66 -14.92 -2.62 -1.26
N ILE A 67 -15.73 -3.56 -0.78
CA ILE A 67 -15.27 -4.71 0.00
C ILE A 67 -15.46 -5.99 -0.80
N ILE A 68 -14.42 -6.82 -0.84
CA ILE A 68 -14.44 -8.21 -1.31
C ILE A 68 -14.11 -9.08 -0.11
N GLU A 69 -15.09 -9.79 0.42
CA GLU A 69 -14.91 -10.68 1.56
C GLU A 69 -15.00 -12.13 1.15
N PHE A 70 -13.96 -12.91 1.52
CA PHE A 70 -13.94 -14.35 1.32
C PHE A 70 -14.48 -15.08 2.54
N ASN A 71 -15.33 -16.08 2.32
CA ASN A 71 -15.79 -16.98 3.38
C ASN A 71 -14.64 -17.90 3.81
N LEU A 72 -13.82 -17.43 4.74
CA LEU A 72 -12.65 -18.10 5.31
C LEU A 72 -12.71 -17.96 6.84
N ALA A 73 -13.75 -18.54 7.42
CA ALA A 73 -14.01 -18.40 8.84
C ALA A 73 -12.95 -19.12 9.70
N TYR A 74 -12.31 -18.38 10.59
CA TYR A 74 -11.44 -18.89 11.63
C TYR A 74 -11.42 -17.95 12.84
N SER A 75 -10.93 -18.45 13.98
CA SER A 75 -10.73 -17.67 15.19
C SER A 75 -9.35 -17.91 15.81
N ASN A 76 -8.98 -17.10 16.78
CA ASN A 76 -7.72 -17.27 17.51
C ASN A 76 -7.69 -18.54 18.36
N SER A 77 -8.84 -19.15 18.65
CA SER A 77 -8.95 -20.44 19.35
C SER A 77 -8.69 -21.65 18.44
N ASP A 78 -8.72 -21.48 17.11
CA ASP A 78 -8.45 -22.55 16.15
C ASP A 78 -7.00 -23.03 16.19
N GLY A 79 -6.79 -24.32 15.94
CA GLY A 79 -5.46 -24.92 15.88
C GLY A 79 -4.59 -24.37 14.75
N PHE A 80 -3.27 -24.51 14.90
CA PHE A 80 -2.26 -23.97 13.98
C PHE A 80 -2.49 -24.38 12.52
N LEU A 81 -2.80 -25.66 12.24
CA LEU A 81 -3.00 -26.15 10.88
C LEU A 81 -4.20 -25.50 10.18
N LYS A 82 -5.33 -25.35 10.88
CA LYS A 82 -6.52 -24.69 10.33
C LYS A 82 -6.25 -23.24 10.02
N ARG A 83 -5.58 -22.52 10.93
CA ARG A 83 -5.21 -21.11 10.71
C ARG A 83 -4.26 -20.97 9.52
N SER A 84 -3.22 -21.79 9.42
CA SER A 84 -2.27 -21.77 8.31
C SER A 84 -2.95 -22.06 6.97
N LEU A 85 -3.88 -23.00 6.92
CA LEU A 85 -4.67 -23.28 5.73
C LEU A 85 -5.53 -22.09 5.30
N MET A 86 -6.21 -21.42 6.26
CA MET A 86 -7.01 -20.22 5.97
C MET A 86 -6.14 -19.07 5.46
N PHE A 87 -4.93 -18.90 5.99
CA PHE A 87 -3.97 -17.88 5.51
C PHE A 87 -3.52 -18.16 4.08
N LEU A 88 -3.23 -19.42 3.75
CA LEU A 88 -2.84 -19.82 2.41
C LEU A 88 -4.00 -19.66 1.40
N LEU A 89 -5.21 -20.11 1.77
CA LEU A 89 -6.39 -19.96 0.93
C LEU A 89 -6.73 -18.49 0.68
N PHE A 90 -6.58 -17.61 1.68
CA PHE A 90 -6.72 -16.19 1.50
C PHE A 90 -5.72 -15.65 0.47
N ALA A 91 -4.44 -15.99 0.63
CA ALA A 91 -3.40 -15.57 -0.31
C ALA A 91 -3.68 -16.02 -1.75
N LEU A 92 -4.05 -17.28 -1.95
CA LEU A 92 -4.35 -17.84 -3.28
C LEU A 92 -5.55 -17.13 -3.95
N ARG A 93 -6.64 -16.89 -3.20
CA ARG A 93 -7.79 -16.13 -3.71
C ARG A 93 -7.44 -14.68 -3.99
N SER A 94 -6.60 -14.08 -3.14
CA SER A 94 -6.12 -12.71 -3.28
C SER A 94 -5.20 -12.52 -4.49
N ILE A 95 -4.38 -13.52 -4.86
CA ILE A 95 -3.60 -13.52 -6.12
C ILE A 95 -4.55 -13.37 -7.31
N TRP A 96 -5.64 -14.14 -7.34
CA TRP A 96 -6.60 -14.06 -8.45
C TRP A 96 -7.21 -12.67 -8.57
N VAL A 97 -7.59 -12.02 -7.44
CA VAL A 97 -8.08 -10.64 -7.43
C VAL A 97 -7.01 -9.68 -7.94
N ALA A 98 -5.77 -9.81 -7.43
CA ALA A 98 -4.63 -8.98 -7.84
C ALA A 98 -4.31 -9.11 -9.33
N MET A 99 -4.55 -10.29 -9.93
CA MET A 99 -4.27 -10.53 -11.34
C MET A 99 -5.41 -10.12 -12.28
N THR A 100 -6.65 -10.01 -11.80
CA THR A 100 -7.84 -9.80 -12.65
C THR A 100 -8.49 -8.43 -12.49
N LYS A 101 -8.42 -7.79 -11.33
CA LYS A 101 -9.03 -6.45 -11.11
C LYS A 101 -8.13 -5.33 -11.66
N GLN A 102 -8.73 -4.20 -12.00
CA GLN A 102 -8.02 -2.97 -12.36
C GLN A 102 -7.77 -2.16 -11.10
N TYR A 103 -6.57 -1.64 -10.95
CA TYR A 103 -6.12 -0.79 -9.84
C TYR A 103 -4.75 -0.18 -10.18
N ASP A 104 -4.32 0.81 -9.39
CA ASP A 104 -3.05 1.51 -9.57
C ASP A 104 -1.97 1.03 -8.59
N VAL A 105 -2.35 0.88 -7.33
CA VAL A 105 -1.46 0.54 -6.21
C VAL A 105 -2.00 -0.68 -5.47
N VAL A 106 -1.12 -1.61 -5.12
CA VAL A 106 -1.40 -2.64 -4.12
C VAL A 106 -0.87 -2.17 -2.77
N PHE A 107 -1.73 -2.20 -1.79
CA PHE A 107 -1.34 -2.08 -0.39
C PHE A 107 -1.69 -3.36 0.35
N ALA A 108 -0.73 -3.94 1.06
CA ALA A 108 -0.97 -5.14 1.86
C ALA A 108 -0.41 -4.95 3.26
N THR A 109 -1.12 -5.44 4.26
CA THR A 109 -0.72 -5.32 5.66
C THR A 109 -0.67 -6.68 6.34
N THR A 110 0.38 -6.92 7.14
CA THR A 110 0.38 -8.04 8.09
C THR A 110 -0.68 -7.75 9.17
N THR A 111 -1.32 -8.65 9.83
CA THR A 111 -1.19 -10.08 9.95
C THR A 111 -2.24 -10.76 9.06
N PRO A 112 -1.99 -11.88 8.44
CA PRO A 112 -0.77 -12.70 8.44
C PRO A 112 0.25 -12.26 7.39
N LEU A 113 1.49 -12.76 7.49
CA LEU A 113 2.56 -12.47 6.52
C LEU A 113 2.18 -12.84 5.07
N THR A 114 1.33 -13.87 4.90
CA THR A 114 0.84 -14.32 3.58
C THR A 114 0.01 -13.26 2.83
N ALA A 115 -0.43 -12.18 3.51
CA ALA A 115 -1.09 -11.05 2.88
C ALA A 115 -0.17 -10.30 1.89
N GLY A 116 1.16 -10.42 2.01
CA GLY A 116 2.14 -9.87 1.07
C GLY A 116 2.17 -10.59 -0.28
N ILE A 117 1.76 -11.86 -0.35
CA ILE A 117 1.86 -12.70 -1.55
C ILE A 117 1.17 -12.06 -2.78
N PRO A 118 -0.10 -11.61 -2.73
CA PRO A 118 -0.74 -10.96 -3.87
C PRO A 118 0.01 -9.70 -4.34
N GLY A 119 0.63 -8.95 -3.43
CA GLY A 119 1.47 -7.81 -3.75
C GLY A 119 2.73 -8.19 -4.53
N ILE A 120 3.39 -9.30 -4.16
CA ILE A 120 4.54 -9.85 -4.90
C ILE A 120 4.14 -10.17 -6.35
N PHE A 121 3.02 -10.89 -6.55
CA PHE A 121 2.52 -11.22 -7.89
C PHE A 121 2.14 -9.97 -8.70
N ALA A 122 1.42 -9.02 -8.08
CA ALA A 122 1.07 -7.75 -8.73
C ALA A 122 2.32 -6.96 -9.17
N ARG A 123 3.34 -6.92 -8.32
CA ARG A 123 4.60 -6.22 -8.59
C ARG A 123 5.34 -6.83 -9.79
N TRP A 124 5.56 -8.13 -9.77
CA TRP A 124 6.44 -8.78 -10.74
C TRP A 124 5.74 -9.16 -12.05
N LEU A 125 4.45 -9.54 -11.99
CA LEU A 125 3.72 -9.95 -13.19
C LEU A 125 2.92 -8.83 -13.85
N ARG A 126 2.47 -7.82 -13.08
CA ARG A 126 1.68 -6.70 -13.60
C ARG A 126 2.39 -5.34 -13.52
N GLY A 127 3.58 -5.26 -12.95
CA GLY A 127 4.33 -4.01 -12.80
C GLY A 127 3.63 -2.96 -11.91
N LYS A 128 2.72 -3.39 -11.04
CA LYS A 128 1.96 -2.48 -10.18
C LYS A 128 2.80 -1.96 -9.01
N ALA A 129 2.53 -0.74 -8.56
CA ALA A 129 3.10 -0.22 -7.33
C ALA A 129 2.67 -1.10 -6.15
N PHE A 130 3.60 -1.42 -5.26
CA PHE A 130 3.35 -2.25 -4.09
C PHE A 130 3.92 -1.60 -2.84
N VAL A 131 3.06 -1.35 -1.85
CA VAL A 131 3.42 -0.90 -0.50
C VAL A 131 3.03 -1.98 0.50
N PHE A 132 3.96 -2.30 1.41
CA PHE A 132 3.74 -3.35 2.40
C PHE A 132 3.85 -2.78 3.81
N GLU A 133 2.80 -2.96 4.62
CA GLU A 133 2.76 -2.55 6.02
C GLU A 133 3.12 -3.72 6.93
N VAL A 134 4.12 -3.50 7.76
CA VAL A 134 4.64 -4.46 8.75
C VAL A 134 4.09 -4.07 10.12
N ARG A 135 3.17 -4.89 10.66
CA ARG A 135 2.60 -4.69 12.01
C ARG A 135 3.29 -5.53 13.07
N ASP A 136 3.93 -6.60 12.64
CA ASP A 136 4.69 -7.52 13.49
C ASP A 136 5.90 -8.03 12.69
N LEU A 137 7.03 -8.21 13.35
CA LEU A 137 8.21 -8.83 12.75
C LEU A 137 8.05 -10.35 12.73
N TRP A 138 7.86 -10.88 11.53
CA TRP A 138 7.80 -12.31 11.25
C TRP A 138 9.14 -12.76 10.64
N PRO A 139 9.66 -13.95 10.97
CA PRO A 139 9.17 -14.95 11.93
C PRO A 139 9.66 -14.74 13.38
N GLU A 140 10.32 -13.62 13.67
CA GLU A 140 10.96 -13.38 14.99
C GLU A 140 9.97 -13.50 16.13
N LEU A 141 8.79 -12.87 16.01
CA LEU A 141 7.82 -12.82 17.08
C LEU A 141 7.23 -14.19 17.42
N PRO A 142 6.70 -15.00 16.47
CA PRO A 142 6.23 -16.36 16.77
C PRO A 142 7.33 -17.30 17.27
N LYS A 143 8.59 -17.09 16.84
CA LYS A 143 9.75 -17.82 17.32
C LYS A 143 10.07 -17.47 18.78
N ALA A 144 10.14 -16.19 19.10
CA ALA A 144 10.41 -15.71 20.47
C ALA A 144 9.35 -16.15 21.47
N MET A 145 8.08 -16.18 21.05
CA MET A 145 6.96 -16.69 21.85
C MET A 145 6.90 -18.22 21.95
N GLY A 146 7.77 -18.95 21.24
CA GLY A 146 7.76 -20.42 21.21
C GLY A 146 6.54 -21.05 20.53
N VAL A 147 5.75 -20.25 19.79
CA VAL A 147 4.54 -20.72 19.06
C VAL A 147 4.92 -21.56 17.85
N ILE A 148 6.00 -21.18 17.15
CA ILE A 148 6.52 -21.91 15.99
C ILE A 148 7.97 -22.31 16.30
N LYS A 149 8.22 -23.63 16.37
CA LYS A 149 9.55 -24.21 16.68
C LYS A 149 10.15 -24.96 15.50
N ASN A 150 9.34 -25.33 14.50
CA ASN A 150 9.82 -26.10 13.34
C ASN A 150 10.74 -25.22 12.47
N PRO A 151 12.02 -25.62 12.26
CA PRO A 151 13.00 -24.80 11.54
C PRO A 151 12.67 -24.62 10.05
N VAL A 152 11.99 -25.61 9.42
CA VAL A 152 11.58 -25.51 8.02
C VAL A 152 10.48 -24.47 7.86
N VAL A 153 9.51 -24.44 8.77
CA VAL A 153 8.42 -23.45 8.76
C VAL A 153 9.02 -22.05 8.99
N LEU A 154 9.92 -21.89 9.95
CA LEU A 154 10.59 -20.62 10.22
C LEU A 154 11.39 -20.14 9.01
N TRP A 155 12.11 -21.04 8.33
CA TRP A 155 12.85 -20.72 7.11
C TRP A 155 11.91 -20.27 5.98
N LEU A 156 10.82 -20.99 5.72
CA LEU A 156 9.83 -20.61 4.71
C LEU A 156 9.22 -19.23 5.01
N MET A 157 8.95 -18.94 6.28
CA MET A 157 8.46 -17.63 6.70
C MET A 157 9.51 -16.53 6.50
N SER A 158 10.78 -16.78 6.80
CA SER A 158 11.87 -15.82 6.52
C SER A 158 12.03 -15.57 5.02
N VAL A 159 11.88 -16.59 4.18
CA VAL A 159 11.89 -16.43 2.71
C VAL A 159 10.71 -15.58 2.25
N LEU A 160 9.51 -15.83 2.77
CA LEU A 160 8.33 -15.04 2.42
C LEU A 160 8.44 -13.59 2.90
N GLU A 161 8.96 -13.37 4.11
CA GLU A 161 9.26 -12.03 4.63
C GLU A 161 10.22 -11.30 3.69
N TRP A 162 11.35 -11.93 3.39
CA TRP A 162 12.36 -11.36 2.48
C TRP A 162 11.75 -11.02 1.11
N CYS A 163 11.00 -11.94 0.51
CA CYS A 163 10.29 -11.72 -0.75
C CYS A 163 9.31 -10.54 -0.67
N SER A 164 8.55 -10.42 0.43
CA SER A 164 7.59 -9.34 0.62
C SER A 164 8.28 -7.98 0.72
N TYR A 165 9.34 -7.88 1.53
CA TYR A 165 10.08 -6.64 1.74
C TYR A 165 10.80 -6.18 0.46
N HIS A 166 11.49 -7.08 -0.23
CA HIS A 166 12.25 -6.73 -1.45
C HIS A 166 11.36 -6.52 -2.67
N SER A 167 10.16 -7.10 -2.69
CA SER A 167 9.18 -6.85 -3.77
C SER A 167 8.42 -5.55 -3.56
N ALA A 168 8.23 -5.07 -2.34
CA ALA A 168 7.57 -3.79 -2.08
C ALA A 168 8.44 -2.63 -2.60
N HIS A 169 7.82 -1.60 -3.18
CA HIS A 169 8.52 -0.37 -3.52
C HIS A 169 8.87 0.42 -2.27
N ARG A 170 7.92 0.48 -1.35
CA ARG A 170 8.03 1.16 -0.06
C ARG A 170 7.33 0.34 1.02
N LEU A 171 7.76 0.52 2.25
CA LEU A 171 7.22 -0.16 3.42
C LEU A 171 6.71 0.83 4.45
N ILE A 172 5.83 0.34 5.32
CA ILE A 172 5.35 1.09 6.49
C ILE A 172 5.64 0.24 7.72
N ALA A 173 6.28 0.84 8.71
CA ALA A 173 6.53 0.29 10.04
C ALA A 173 5.65 1.02 11.08
N LEU A 174 5.18 0.31 12.10
CA LEU A 174 4.33 0.88 13.13
C LEU A 174 5.11 1.28 14.41
N ALA A 175 6.37 0.89 14.51
CA ALA A 175 7.24 1.21 15.64
C ALA A 175 8.70 1.32 15.16
N PRO A 176 9.58 2.03 15.89
CA PRO A 176 11.00 2.17 15.54
C PRO A 176 11.70 0.83 15.37
N GLY A 177 11.54 -0.10 16.30
CA GLY A 177 12.16 -1.42 16.19
C GLY A 177 11.63 -2.28 15.02
N MET A 178 10.40 -2.03 14.54
CA MET A 178 9.95 -2.63 13.27
C MET A 178 10.72 -2.04 12.09
N ALA A 179 10.95 -0.73 12.07
CA ALA A 179 11.75 -0.07 11.02
C ALA A 179 13.19 -0.61 11.02
N GLU A 180 13.81 -0.72 12.19
CA GLU A 180 15.14 -1.32 12.36
C GLU A 180 15.16 -2.79 11.90
N GLY A 181 14.15 -3.57 12.25
CA GLY A 181 13.99 -4.95 11.80
C GLY A 181 13.91 -5.05 10.27
N ILE A 182 13.17 -4.15 9.61
CA ILE A 182 13.10 -4.06 8.15
C ILE A 182 14.46 -3.66 7.56
N MET A 183 15.14 -2.65 8.13
CA MET A 183 16.48 -2.22 7.69
C MET A 183 17.51 -3.33 7.82
N SER A 184 17.44 -4.14 8.88
CA SER A 184 18.34 -5.30 9.08
C SER A 184 18.20 -6.36 7.99
N ARG A 185 17.10 -6.36 7.22
CA ARG A 185 16.89 -7.22 6.04
C ARG A 185 17.42 -6.59 4.74
N GLY A 186 18.16 -5.48 4.81
CA GLY A 186 18.77 -4.81 3.67
C GLY A 186 17.84 -3.83 2.93
N ILE A 187 16.75 -3.41 3.55
CA ILE A 187 15.89 -2.37 2.99
C ILE A 187 16.42 -1.00 3.43
N PRO A 188 16.67 -0.07 2.49
CA PRO A 188 17.15 1.27 2.82
C PRO A 188 16.08 2.10 3.52
N GLU A 189 16.51 3.00 4.41
CA GLU A 189 15.64 3.80 5.28
C GLU A 189 14.66 4.69 4.49
N ASP A 190 15.09 5.25 3.37
CA ASP A 190 14.26 6.10 2.49
C ASP A 190 13.06 5.37 1.88
N ARG A 191 13.02 4.04 1.97
CA ARG A 191 11.89 3.20 1.55
C ARG A 191 10.95 2.83 2.70
N ILE A 192 11.20 3.32 3.91
CA ILE A 192 10.44 2.96 5.11
C ILE A 192 9.82 4.21 5.72
N ALA A 193 8.50 4.25 5.86
CA ALA A 193 7.81 5.26 6.65
C ALA A 193 7.41 4.68 8.00
N MET A 194 7.68 5.41 9.08
CA MET A 194 7.13 5.07 10.39
C MET A 194 5.78 5.75 10.55
N ILE A 195 4.70 4.96 10.51
CA ILE A 195 3.32 5.41 10.68
C ILE A 195 2.66 4.53 11.75
N PRO A 196 2.81 4.87 13.03
CA PRO A 196 2.27 4.07 14.15
C PRO A 196 0.75 4.04 14.16
N ASN A 197 0.17 3.29 15.08
CA ASN A 197 -1.23 3.45 15.43
C ASN A 197 -1.44 4.86 15.99
N GLY A 198 -2.60 5.46 15.73
CA GLY A 198 -2.88 6.84 16.09
C GLY A 198 -4.02 6.96 17.08
N CYS A 199 -4.11 8.15 17.65
CA CYS A 199 -5.13 8.59 18.57
C CYS A 199 -6.41 8.99 17.84
N ASP A 200 -7.55 8.67 18.44
CA ASP A 200 -8.89 8.94 17.92
C ASP A 200 -9.64 9.86 18.90
N PHE A 201 -9.46 11.16 18.72
CA PHE A 201 -9.99 12.14 19.67
C PHE A 201 -11.51 12.17 19.68
N ASP A 202 -12.16 11.94 18.52
CA ASP A 202 -13.63 12.01 18.42
C ASP A 202 -14.31 10.94 19.31
N ILE A 203 -13.66 9.79 19.51
CA ILE A 203 -14.20 8.72 20.37
C ILE A 203 -14.08 9.08 21.86
N PHE A 204 -13.01 9.78 22.25
CA PHE A 204 -12.71 10.07 23.64
C PHE A 204 -13.12 11.48 24.09
N ALA A 205 -13.55 12.36 23.15
CA ALA A 205 -14.05 13.70 23.48
C ALA A 205 -15.41 13.67 24.20
N ASP A 206 -16.25 12.66 23.94
CA ASP A 206 -17.60 12.49 24.51
C ASP A 206 -17.56 11.70 25.85
N SER A 207 -16.69 12.08 26.77
CA SER A 207 -16.51 11.39 28.06
C SER A 207 -17.53 11.84 29.14
N ASP A 208 -18.71 12.29 28.75
CA ASP A 208 -19.73 12.86 29.65
C ASP A 208 -20.32 11.87 30.69
N SER A 209 -19.90 10.62 30.69
CA SER A 209 -20.40 9.60 31.63
C SER A 209 -19.26 8.75 32.21
N PRO A 210 -18.38 9.32 33.06
CA PRO A 210 -17.37 8.55 33.75
C PRO A 210 -18.02 7.40 34.55
N TRP A 211 -17.44 6.21 34.48
CA TRP A 211 -17.89 5.08 35.27
C TRP A 211 -16.71 4.26 35.80
N ARG A 212 -16.94 3.57 36.88
CA ARG A 212 -15.99 2.63 37.48
C ARG A 212 -16.64 1.25 37.61
N PRO A 213 -15.88 0.16 37.44
CA PRO A 213 -16.42 -1.19 37.64
C PRO A 213 -16.99 -1.40 39.07
N GLU A 214 -17.95 -2.31 39.19
CA GLU A 214 -18.47 -2.72 40.48
C GLU A 214 -17.34 -3.21 41.40
N GLY A 215 -17.35 -2.80 42.66
CA GLY A 215 -16.29 -3.08 43.62
C GLY A 215 -15.17 -2.04 43.69
N VAL A 216 -15.24 -0.95 42.89
CA VAL A 216 -14.34 0.20 43.00
C VAL A 216 -15.03 1.37 43.67
N GLY A 217 -14.52 1.77 44.83
CA GLY A 217 -15.03 2.95 45.56
C GLY A 217 -14.64 4.27 44.89
N ALA A 218 -15.36 5.35 45.26
CA ALA A 218 -15.07 6.67 44.72
C ALA A 218 -13.68 7.22 45.11
N SER A 219 -13.18 6.81 46.30
CA SER A 219 -11.87 7.19 46.82
C SER A 219 -10.73 6.27 46.40
N ASP A 220 -11.03 5.09 45.84
CA ASP A 220 -10.01 4.13 45.45
C ASP A 220 -9.16 4.70 44.29
N PHE A 221 -7.89 4.29 44.20
CA PHE A 221 -7.05 4.53 43.04
C PHE A 221 -7.31 3.44 42.00
N LEU A 222 -7.73 3.81 40.79
CA LEU A 222 -8.14 2.86 39.76
C LEU A 222 -7.10 2.80 38.64
N ALA A 223 -6.39 1.68 38.55
CA ALA A 223 -5.54 1.33 37.42
C ALA A 223 -6.28 0.37 36.47
N ILE A 224 -6.33 0.67 35.18
CA ILE A 224 -7.08 -0.12 34.20
C ILE A 224 -6.19 -0.77 33.16
N PHE A 225 -6.43 -2.04 32.88
CA PHE A 225 -5.94 -2.71 31.67
C PHE A 225 -7.12 -2.97 30.74
N THR A 226 -6.98 -2.57 29.46
CA THR A 226 -8.01 -2.80 28.44
C THR A 226 -7.46 -3.63 27.29
N GLY A 227 -8.11 -4.75 26.97
CA GLY A 227 -7.69 -5.58 25.84
C GLY A 227 -7.74 -7.08 26.06
N THR A 228 -7.08 -7.82 25.18
CA THR A 228 -7.11 -9.29 25.17
C THR A 228 -6.36 -9.88 26.36
N HIS A 229 -6.99 -10.80 27.08
CA HIS A 229 -6.38 -11.61 28.14
C HIS A 229 -5.64 -12.81 27.52
N GLY A 230 -4.59 -12.51 26.74
CA GLY A 230 -3.78 -13.47 26.02
C GLY A 230 -2.33 -13.53 26.51
N MET A 231 -1.57 -14.52 26.03
CA MET A 231 -0.18 -14.77 26.43
C MET A 231 0.74 -13.55 26.21
N ALA A 232 0.55 -12.83 25.12
CA ALA A 232 1.38 -11.68 24.78
C ALA A 232 1.28 -10.51 25.77
N ASN A 233 0.14 -10.37 26.46
CA ASN A 233 -0.06 -9.29 27.42
C ASN A 233 0.50 -9.59 28.82
N GLY A 234 0.85 -10.85 29.13
CA GLY A 234 1.54 -11.19 30.36
C GLY A 234 0.81 -10.75 31.64
N LEU A 235 -0.54 -10.85 31.70
CA LEU A 235 -1.34 -10.33 32.79
C LEU A 235 -1.10 -11.03 34.16
N GLY A 236 -0.36 -12.13 34.15
CA GLY A 236 0.17 -12.72 35.36
C GLY A 236 0.98 -11.73 36.21
N ALA A 237 1.75 -10.84 35.56
CA ALA A 237 2.51 -9.80 36.25
C ALA A 237 1.60 -8.80 37.01
N VAL A 238 0.40 -8.52 36.51
CA VAL A 238 -0.56 -7.65 37.20
C VAL A 238 -1.09 -8.33 38.47
N LEU A 239 -1.26 -9.66 38.46
CA LEU A 239 -1.64 -10.40 39.65
C LEU A 239 -0.49 -10.46 40.68
N ASP A 240 0.77 -10.57 40.23
CA ASP A 240 1.93 -10.49 41.10
C ASP A 240 1.98 -9.12 41.82
N VAL A 241 1.72 -8.04 41.08
CA VAL A 241 1.58 -6.68 41.65
C VAL A 241 0.44 -6.60 42.65
N ALA A 242 -0.70 -7.25 42.36
CA ALA A 242 -1.83 -7.28 43.30
C ALA A 242 -1.49 -7.99 44.62
N VAL A 243 -0.64 -9.03 44.57
CA VAL A 243 -0.11 -9.70 45.78
C VAL A 243 0.77 -8.75 46.57
N GLU A 244 1.68 -8.03 45.91
CA GLU A 244 2.55 -7.03 46.57
C GLU A 244 1.74 -5.90 47.20
N LEU A 245 0.76 -5.34 46.51
CA LEU A 245 -0.13 -4.30 47.03
C LEU A 245 -0.90 -4.79 48.29
N LYS A 246 -1.40 -6.03 48.23
CA LYS A 246 -2.07 -6.66 49.34
C LYS A 246 -1.12 -6.82 50.55
N SER A 247 0.11 -7.28 50.34
CA SER A 247 1.12 -7.43 51.39
C SER A 247 1.48 -6.10 52.05
N LYS A 248 1.47 -5.00 51.27
CA LYS A 248 1.72 -3.62 51.72
C LYS A 248 0.48 -2.93 52.31
N GLY A 249 -0.67 -3.63 52.40
CA GLY A 249 -1.91 -3.10 52.95
C GLY A 249 -2.62 -2.07 52.06
N ARG A 250 -2.28 -1.99 50.76
CA ARG A 250 -2.82 -1.02 49.80
C ARG A 250 -4.04 -1.57 49.05
N GLY A 251 -5.06 -1.97 49.81
CA GLY A 251 -6.35 -2.43 49.27
C GLY A 251 -7.18 -1.32 48.57
N ASP A 252 -6.80 -0.07 48.79
CA ASP A 252 -7.33 1.14 48.13
C ASP A 252 -6.92 1.27 46.66
N ILE A 253 -5.88 0.56 46.21
CA ILE A 253 -5.43 0.52 44.81
C ILE A 253 -6.11 -0.66 44.11
N LYS A 254 -7.00 -0.37 43.15
CA LYS A 254 -7.79 -1.34 42.39
C LYS A 254 -7.23 -1.53 41.00
N LEU A 255 -7.10 -2.78 40.56
CA LEU A 255 -6.60 -3.19 39.25
C LEU A 255 -7.77 -3.79 38.46
N ALA A 256 -8.31 -3.03 37.51
CA ALA A 256 -9.43 -3.50 36.68
C ALA A 256 -8.92 -4.05 35.33
N LEU A 257 -9.17 -5.34 35.08
CA LEU A 257 -8.82 -6.04 33.86
C LEU A 257 -10.07 -6.17 32.99
N VAL A 258 -10.19 -5.27 31.98
CA VAL A 258 -11.36 -5.17 31.10
C VAL A 258 -11.05 -5.80 29.74
N GLY A 259 -11.74 -6.89 29.44
CA GLY A 259 -11.53 -7.62 28.20
C GLY A 259 -11.86 -9.12 28.33
N ASP A 260 -11.44 -9.85 27.28
CA ASP A 260 -11.63 -11.31 27.24
C ASP A 260 -10.40 -11.96 26.56
N GLY A 261 -10.27 -13.27 26.76
CA GLY A 261 -9.21 -14.06 26.13
C GLY A 261 -8.96 -15.39 26.80
N LYS A 262 -8.12 -16.19 26.18
CA LYS A 262 -7.88 -17.59 26.56
C LYS A 262 -7.41 -17.75 28.01
N LEU A 263 -6.67 -16.78 28.56
CA LEU A 263 -6.13 -16.84 29.93
C LEU A 263 -7.05 -16.25 30.98
N LYS A 264 -8.17 -15.59 30.62
CA LYS A 264 -9.08 -14.96 31.60
C LYS A 264 -9.56 -15.92 32.67
N PRO A 265 -10.03 -17.15 32.35
CA PRO A 265 -10.48 -18.10 33.39
C PRO A 265 -9.36 -18.48 34.38
N GLU A 266 -8.15 -18.72 33.88
CA GLU A 266 -6.98 -19.07 34.72
C GLU A 266 -6.58 -17.91 35.64
N LEU A 267 -6.58 -16.69 35.14
CA LEU A 267 -6.28 -15.48 35.91
C LEU A 267 -7.33 -15.26 37.02
N MET A 268 -8.61 -15.45 36.70
CA MET A 268 -9.70 -15.34 37.69
C MET A 268 -9.57 -16.39 38.78
N GLU A 269 -9.25 -17.65 38.42
CA GLU A 269 -9.03 -18.72 39.37
C GLU A 269 -7.83 -18.43 40.27
N ARG A 270 -6.73 -17.94 39.73
CA ARG A 270 -5.55 -17.50 40.48
C ARG A 270 -5.90 -16.39 41.46
N ALA A 271 -6.59 -15.34 41.03
CA ALA A 271 -6.99 -14.21 41.86
C ALA A 271 -7.88 -14.68 43.04
N LYS A 272 -8.81 -15.60 42.78
CA LYS A 272 -9.67 -16.21 43.83
C LYS A 272 -8.85 -17.02 44.80
N ARG A 273 -7.96 -17.88 44.34
CA ARG A 273 -7.10 -18.75 45.17
C ARG A 273 -6.19 -17.93 46.10
N GLU A 274 -5.65 -16.82 45.59
CA GLU A 274 -4.74 -15.93 46.33
C GLU A 274 -5.47 -14.83 47.11
N GLY A 275 -6.82 -14.79 47.01
CA GLY A 275 -7.67 -13.85 47.75
C GLY A 275 -7.38 -12.39 47.39
N LEU A 276 -7.22 -12.11 46.09
CA LEU A 276 -6.91 -10.77 45.58
C LEU A 276 -8.21 -9.97 45.37
N THR A 277 -8.68 -9.32 46.42
CA THR A 277 -9.90 -8.49 46.39
C THR A 277 -9.71 -7.12 45.71
N ASN A 278 -8.47 -6.78 45.42
CA ASN A 278 -8.08 -5.57 44.68
C ASN A 278 -7.99 -5.75 43.16
N VAL A 279 -8.22 -6.98 42.64
CA VAL A 279 -8.30 -7.27 41.22
C VAL A 279 -9.75 -7.47 40.78
N ILE A 280 -10.16 -6.73 39.76
CA ILE A 280 -11.53 -6.74 39.23
C ILE A 280 -11.50 -7.15 37.76
N PHE A 281 -12.22 -8.20 37.40
CA PHE A 281 -12.39 -8.64 36.01
C PHE A 281 -13.72 -8.13 35.48
N HIS A 282 -13.64 -7.50 34.27
CA HIS A 282 -14.82 -7.03 33.57
C HIS A 282 -14.83 -7.57 32.13
N ASP A 283 -16.02 -7.77 31.59
CA ASP A 283 -16.17 -8.18 30.18
C ASP A 283 -15.83 -7.03 29.20
N PRO A 284 -15.57 -7.35 27.94
CA PRO A 284 -15.33 -6.34 26.93
C PRO A 284 -16.47 -5.32 26.85
N VAL A 285 -16.12 -4.05 26.65
CA VAL A 285 -17.07 -2.96 26.48
C VAL A 285 -16.92 -2.32 25.09
N ASP A 286 -17.95 -1.66 24.58
CA ASP A 286 -17.88 -0.88 23.36
C ASP A 286 -17.01 0.37 23.55
N LYS A 287 -16.66 1.02 22.44
CA LYS A 287 -15.74 2.17 22.45
C LYS A 287 -16.26 3.36 23.27
N LYS A 288 -17.58 3.63 23.26
CA LYS A 288 -18.18 4.73 24.01
C LYS A 288 -18.10 4.47 25.52
N ARG A 289 -18.44 3.25 25.93
CA ARG A 289 -18.33 2.84 27.33
C ARG A 289 -16.87 2.76 27.81
N LEU A 290 -15.94 2.41 26.89
CA LEU A 290 -14.51 2.45 27.13
C LEU A 290 -14.01 3.87 27.42
N ALA A 291 -14.48 4.88 26.68
CA ALA A 291 -14.15 6.28 26.94
C ALA A 291 -14.58 6.72 28.35
N GLY A 292 -15.80 6.37 28.77
CA GLY A 292 -16.26 6.65 30.12
C GLY A 292 -15.45 5.92 31.21
N LEU A 293 -14.98 4.69 30.97
CA LEU A 293 -14.07 3.98 31.86
C LEU A 293 -12.74 4.70 32.03
N MET A 294 -12.14 5.15 30.90
CA MET A 294 -10.87 5.87 30.91
C MET A 294 -10.98 7.20 31.66
N SER A 295 -12.10 7.93 31.52
CA SER A 295 -12.37 9.14 32.29
C SER A 295 -12.61 8.88 33.78
N GLY A 296 -13.02 7.65 34.14
CA GLY A 296 -13.20 7.21 35.54
C GLY A 296 -11.92 6.65 36.18
N ALA A 297 -10.88 6.38 35.44
CA ALA A 297 -9.64 5.77 35.88
C ALA A 297 -8.56 6.80 36.23
N ASP A 298 -7.59 6.40 37.03
CA ASP A 298 -6.46 7.24 37.45
C ASP A 298 -5.20 6.95 36.58
N VAL A 299 -5.01 5.69 36.11
CA VAL A 299 -3.86 5.29 35.28
C VAL A 299 -4.20 4.13 34.35
N GLY A 300 -3.67 4.15 33.11
CA GLY A 300 -3.76 3.06 32.15
C GLY A 300 -2.54 2.11 32.23
N LEU A 301 -2.77 0.81 32.29
CA LEU A 301 -1.73 -0.21 32.37
C LEU A 301 -1.33 -0.70 30.96
N GLN A 302 -0.14 -0.34 30.51
CA GLN A 302 0.46 -0.86 29.29
C GLN A 302 1.38 -2.03 29.66
N VAL A 303 0.81 -3.25 29.67
CA VAL A 303 1.49 -4.46 30.12
C VAL A 303 1.73 -5.40 28.94
N LEU A 304 2.94 -5.96 28.87
CA LEU A 304 3.33 -7.06 27.98
C LEU A 304 4.09 -8.14 28.75
N ALA A 305 4.06 -9.36 28.22
CA ALA A 305 4.93 -10.43 28.68
C ALA A 305 6.40 -10.05 28.49
N ASN A 306 7.27 -10.50 29.41
CA ASN A 306 8.71 -10.25 29.32
C ASN A 306 9.34 -11.03 28.15
N VAL A 307 9.11 -10.57 26.94
CA VAL A 307 9.69 -11.09 25.71
C VAL A 307 10.40 -9.95 25.01
N PRO A 308 11.77 -9.94 24.93
CA PRO A 308 12.53 -8.82 24.36
C PRO A 308 12.10 -8.39 22.95
N ALA A 309 11.58 -9.33 22.13
CA ALA A 309 11.06 -9.04 20.80
C ALA A 309 9.86 -8.07 20.80
N PHE A 310 9.15 -7.89 21.93
CA PHE A 310 8.07 -6.93 22.06
C PHE A 310 8.54 -5.49 22.32
N TYR A 311 9.68 -5.31 22.98
CA TYR A 311 10.07 -4.02 23.55
C TYR A 311 10.18 -2.89 22.54
N PHE A 312 10.74 -3.18 21.37
CA PHE A 312 10.95 -2.20 20.32
C PHE A 312 9.99 -2.36 19.15
N GLY A 313 9.39 -3.55 18.99
CA GLY A 313 8.60 -3.94 17.84
C GLY A 313 7.08 -3.91 18.05
N THR A 314 6.54 -3.17 19.02
CA THR A 314 5.09 -3.10 19.26
C THR A 314 4.52 -1.70 19.12
N SER A 315 3.31 -1.62 18.59
CA SER A 315 2.51 -0.40 18.52
C SER A 315 1.09 -0.72 19.05
N PRO A 316 0.92 -0.89 20.38
CA PRO A 316 -0.32 -1.38 20.97
C PRO A 316 -1.41 -0.31 20.95
N ASN A 317 -2.60 -0.65 20.42
CA ASN A 317 -3.73 0.29 20.33
C ASN A 317 -4.11 0.90 21.68
N LYS A 318 -4.07 0.11 22.76
CA LYS A 318 -4.46 0.57 24.11
C LYS A 318 -3.61 1.75 24.59
N PHE A 319 -2.31 1.79 24.25
CA PHE A 319 -1.46 2.93 24.60
C PHE A 319 -1.99 4.23 23.96
N PHE A 320 -2.33 4.18 22.67
CA PHE A 320 -2.87 5.33 21.95
C PHE A 320 -4.27 5.71 22.44
N ASP A 321 -5.09 4.72 22.80
CA ASP A 321 -6.39 4.95 23.42
C ASP A 321 -6.23 5.66 24.79
N TYR A 322 -5.27 5.26 25.65
CA TYR A 322 -5.01 5.90 26.93
C TYR A 322 -4.57 7.36 26.77
N ILE A 323 -3.52 7.62 26.00
CA ILE A 323 -3.04 9.00 25.81
C ILE A 323 -4.06 9.89 25.08
N SER A 324 -4.90 9.29 24.21
CA SER A 324 -6.02 9.99 23.54
C SER A 324 -7.08 10.46 24.55
N ALA A 325 -7.33 9.65 25.57
CA ALA A 325 -8.22 10.00 26.69
C ALA A 325 -7.56 10.90 27.75
N GLY A 326 -6.31 11.27 27.55
CA GLY A 326 -5.53 12.01 28.57
C GLY A 326 -5.23 11.19 29.82
N LEU A 327 -5.28 9.86 29.75
CA LEU A 327 -5.00 8.98 30.88
C LEU A 327 -3.50 8.71 30.99
N PRO A 328 -2.84 9.02 32.14
CA PRO A 328 -1.45 8.68 32.37
C PRO A 328 -1.20 7.17 32.20
N VAL A 329 -0.01 6.79 31.78
CA VAL A 329 0.30 5.39 31.45
C VAL A 329 1.38 4.83 32.36
N LEU A 330 1.15 3.66 32.94
CA LEU A 330 2.18 2.86 33.60
C LEU A 330 2.55 1.67 32.71
N ASN A 331 3.82 1.63 32.26
CA ASN A 331 4.34 0.66 31.32
C ASN A 331 5.34 -0.29 32.01
N ASN A 332 5.23 -1.62 31.79
CA ASN A 332 6.06 -2.63 32.46
C ASN A 332 7.20 -3.20 31.61
N TYR A 333 7.65 -2.49 30.60
CA TYR A 333 8.75 -2.96 29.75
C TYR A 333 9.55 -1.80 29.16
N PRO A 334 10.86 -2.00 28.85
CA PRO A 334 11.68 -0.99 28.22
C PRO A 334 11.33 -0.82 26.72
N GLY A 335 11.94 0.13 26.05
CA GLY A 335 11.83 0.40 24.64
C GLY A 335 11.13 1.70 24.34
N TRP A 336 10.73 1.91 23.10
CA TRP A 336 10.31 3.21 22.61
C TRP A 336 9.11 3.84 23.33
N LEU A 337 8.18 3.02 23.86
CA LEU A 337 7.06 3.55 24.65
C LEU A 337 7.54 4.02 26.03
N ALA A 338 8.47 3.30 26.67
CA ALA A 338 9.07 3.74 27.92
C ALA A 338 9.83 5.07 27.74
N GLU A 339 10.58 5.19 26.65
CA GLU A 339 11.28 6.43 26.28
C GLU A 339 10.29 7.57 26.07
N LEU A 340 9.22 7.33 25.27
CA LEU A 340 8.15 8.33 25.07
C LEU A 340 7.51 8.82 26.35
N LEU A 341 7.20 7.91 27.28
CA LEU A 341 6.60 8.27 28.57
C LEU A 341 7.54 9.08 29.45
N ASN A 342 8.80 8.67 29.53
CA ASN A 342 9.82 9.36 30.32
C ASN A 342 10.11 10.77 29.76
N ASP A 343 10.25 10.89 28.42
CA ASP A 343 10.57 12.17 27.77
C ASP A 343 9.41 13.18 27.82
N SER A 344 8.17 12.69 27.72
CA SER A 344 6.97 13.55 27.71
C SER A 344 6.41 13.84 29.09
N GLY A 345 6.71 13.01 30.09
CA GLY A 345 6.05 13.05 31.40
C GLY A 345 4.60 12.52 31.39
N ALA A 346 4.21 11.79 30.32
CA ALA A 346 2.86 11.23 30.16
C ALA A 346 2.61 9.97 31.00
N GLY A 347 3.61 9.48 31.72
CA GLY A 347 3.48 8.25 32.51
C GLY A 347 4.80 7.81 33.11
N VAL A 348 4.82 6.57 33.58
CA VAL A 348 5.96 5.95 34.25
C VAL A 348 6.27 4.60 33.60
N ALA A 349 7.53 4.27 33.44
CA ALA A 349 7.99 2.97 32.99
C ALA A 349 8.75 2.24 34.11
N VAL A 350 8.43 0.95 34.29
CA VAL A 350 9.07 0.09 35.29
C VAL A 350 9.73 -1.12 34.61
N PRO A 351 10.73 -1.76 35.25
CA PRO A 351 11.36 -2.97 34.69
C PRO A 351 10.36 -4.11 34.51
N PRO A 352 10.56 -5.01 33.53
CA PRO A 352 9.74 -6.20 33.38
C PRO A 352 10.00 -7.19 34.50
N ASP A 353 8.99 -8.00 34.84
CA ASP A 353 9.02 -9.03 35.91
C ASP A 353 9.45 -8.50 37.29
N ASP A 354 9.29 -7.21 37.54
CA ASP A 354 9.54 -6.57 38.84
C ASP A 354 8.22 -6.09 39.48
N ALA A 355 7.53 -7.01 40.17
CA ALA A 355 6.26 -6.70 40.84
C ALA A 355 6.44 -5.67 41.97
N GLY A 356 7.63 -5.63 42.60
CA GLY A 356 7.99 -4.66 43.62
C GLY A 356 8.04 -3.23 43.05
N ALA A 357 8.87 -3.01 42.02
CA ALA A 357 8.95 -1.72 41.35
C ALA A 357 7.62 -1.26 40.74
N PHE A 358 6.84 -2.20 40.19
CA PHE A 358 5.53 -1.89 39.64
C PHE A 358 4.54 -1.48 40.75
N SER A 359 4.50 -2.22 41.89
CA SER A 359 3.63 -1.87 43.02
C SER A 359 4.03 -0.53 43.66
N ASP A 360 5.34 -0.25 43.78
CA ASP A 360 5.85 1.01 44.33
C ASP A 360 5.48 2.21 43.42
N ALA A 361 5.54 2.06 42.10
CA ALA A 361 5.10 3.09 41.16
C ALA A 361 3.58 3.36 41.29
N LEU A 362 2.75 2.33 41.46
CA LEU A 362 1.31 2.52 41.68
C LEU A 362 1.03 3.20 43.03
N ILE A 363 1.78 2.88 44.06
CA ILE A 363 1.66 3.50 45.40
C ILE A 363 2.06 4.97 45.30
N ASP A 364 3.17 5.28 44.64
CA ASP A 364 3.61 6.66 44.47
C ASP A 364 2.57 7.51 43.71
N LEU A 365 2.02 7.00 42.61
CA LEU A 365 0.93 7.66 41.89
C LEU A 365 -0.34 7.83 42.72
N ALA A 366 -0.66 6.86 43.54
CA ALA A 366 -1.86 6.91 44.43
C ALA A 366 -1.69 7.91 45.59
N ASP A 367 -0.47 8.05 46.11
CA ASP A 367 -0.14 8.94 47.23
C ASP A 367 0.09 10.38 46.76
N HIS A 368 0.49 10.58 45.50
CA HIS A 368 0.75 11.90 44.89
C HIS A 368 -0.23 12.19 43.75
N ARG A 369 -1.53 12.05 43.97
CA ARG A 369 -2.59 12.30 42.97
C ARG A 369 -2.59 13.72 42.42
N ASP A 370 -1.98 14.68 43.10
CA ASP A 370 -1.79 16.05 42.66
C ASP A 370 -0.90 16.16 41.40
N GLN A 371 -0.09 15.14 41.11
CA GLN A 371 0.73 15.07 39.89
C GLN A 371 -0.06 14.58 38.66
N LEU A 372 -1.15 13.83 38.86
CA LEU A 372 -1.93 13.22 37.77
C LEU A 372 -2.46 14.24 36.76
N PRO A 373 -2.94 15.45 37.13
CA PRO A 373 -3.36 16.46 36.15
C PRO A 373 -2.25 16.90 35.19
N ALA A 374 -1.02 17.04 35.69
CA ALA A 374 0.13 17.40 34.86
C ALA A 374 0.49 16.25 33.89
N MET A 375 0.49 15.02 34.38
CA MET A 375 0.71 13.82 33.55
C MET A 375 -0.39 13.63 32.51
N SER A 376 -1.64 13.91 32.85
CA SER A 376 -2.79 13.89 31.94
C SER A 376 -2.64 14.92 30.81
N GLN A 377 -2.21 16.14 31.14
CA GLN A 377 -1.93 17.17 30.14
C GLN A 377 -0.78 16.73 29.22
N ALA A 378 0.28 16.16 29.78
CA ALA A 378 1.40 15.63 28.98
C ALA A 378 0.98 14.49 28.06
N ALA A 379 0.13 13.57 28.54
CA ALA A 379 -0.43 12.50 27.72
C ALA A 379 -1.28 13.03 26.55
N SER A 380 -2.15 14.00 26.82
CA SER A 380 -2.93 14.67 25.77
C SER A 380 -2.06 15.44 24.77
N ALA A 381 -1.04 16.15 25.25
CA ALA A 381 -0.10 16.85 24.36
C ALA A 381 0.66 15.88 23.46
N LEU A 382 1.19 14.79 24.02
CA LEU A 382 1.87 13.73 23.27
C LEU A 382 0.96 13.14 22.18
N ALA A 383 -0.31 12.89 22.51
CA ALA A 383 -1.31 12.36 21.59
C ALA A 383 -1.56 13.30 20.42
N HIS A 384 -1.79 14.61 20.68
CA HIS A 384 -2.09 15.59 19.64
C HIS A 384 -0.88 15.91 18.77
N GLU A 385 0.30 16.06 19.35
CA GLU A 385 1.48 16.50 18.62
C GLU A 385 2.09 15.40 17.74
N ARG A 386 2.06 14.15 18.20
CA ARG A 386 2.80 13.07 17.55
C ARG A 386 1.93 11.96 16.97
N PHE A 387 0.72 11.77 17.48
CA PHE A 387 -0.09 10.59 17.18
C PHE A 387 -1.52 10.90 16.71
N ASP A 388 -1.79 12.16 16.33
CA ASP A 388 -3.08 12.50 15.71
C ASP A 388 -3.29 11.63 14.45
N ARG A 389 -4.37 10.85 14.47
CA ARG A 389 -4.73 9.97 13.36
C ARG A 389 -4.97 10.72 12.05
N ASN A 390 -5.35 11.98 12.09
CA ASN A 390 -5.49 12.80 10.90
C ASN A 390 -4.12 13.01 10.23
N ILE A 391 -3.12 13.46 11.00
CA ILE A 391 -1.76 13.70 10.52
C ILE A 391 -1.12 12.40 10.02
N LEU A 392 -1.26 11.30 10.78
CA LEU A 392 -0.75 9.99 10.37
C LEU A 392 -1.44 9.46 9.12
N GLY A 393 -2.75 9.71 8.97
CA GLY A 393 -3.53 9.36 7.80
C GLY A 393 -3.12 10.14 6.55
N GLU A 394 -2.83 11.43 6.67
CA GLU A 394 -2.30 12.26 5.57
C GLU A 394 -0.92 11.75 5.12
N ARG A 395 -0.01 11.45 6.06
CA ARG A 395 1.29 10.84 5.75
C ARG A 395 1.15 9.49 5.05
N PHE A 396 0.17 8.67 5.45
CA PHE A 396 -0.14 7.40 4.80
C PHE A 396 -0.60 7.60 3.35
N VAL A 397 -1.53 8.53 3.10
CA VAL A 397 -2.01 8.85 1.75
C VAL A 397 -0.85 9.34 0.87
N GLN A 398 -0.09 10.33 1.36
CA GLN A 398 1.07 10.87 0.65
C GLN A 398 2.09 9.78 0.30
N TRP A 399 2.38 8.85 1.21
CA TRP A 399 3.32 7.75 0.99
C TRP A 399 2.90 6.83 -0.15
N LEU A 400 1.58 6.57 -0.27
CA LEU A 400 1.03 5.77 -1.37
C LEU A 400 1.04 6.54 -2.69
N GLU A 401 0.70 7.83 -2.68
CA GLU A 401 0.73 8.70 -3.87
C GLU A 401 2.14 8.81 -4.45
N GLU A 402 3.13 9.08 -3.61
CA GLU A 402 4.53 9.14 -4.02
C GLU A 402 5.02 7.79 -4.56
N THR A 403 4.57 6.67 -3.97
CA THR A 403 4.91 5.33 -4.48
C THR A 403 4.31 5.11 -5.87
N PHE A 404 3.08 5.56 -6.08
CA PHE A 404 2.41 5.47 -7.38
C PHE A 404 3.16 6.29 -8.45
N VAL A 405 3.50 7.55 -8.13
CA VAL A 405 4.25 8.44 -9.05
C VAL A 405 5.64 7.85 -9.36
N THR A 406 6.36 7.36 -8.35
CA THR A 406 7.69 6.75 -8.53
C THR A 406 7.62 5.48 -9.37
N ASN A 407 6.59 4.64 -9.20
CA ASN A 407 6.41 3.44 -10.02
C ASN A 407 6.12 3.75 -11.49
N ARG A 408 5.50 4.89 -11.79
CA ARG A 408 5.28 5.33 -13.18
C ARG A 408 6.59 5.51 -13.94
N SER A 409 7.68 5.87 -13.30
CA SER A 409 9.01 6.02 -13.91
C SER A 409 9.62 4.70 -14.39
N GLN A 410 9.18 3.56 -13.85
CA GLN A 410 9.58 2.20 -14.19
C GLN A 410 11.09 2.04 -14.47
N PRO A 411 11.95 2.13 -13.47
CA PRO A 411 13.41 2.10 -13.67
C PRO A 411 13.88 0.81 -14.36
N VAL A 412 13.27 -0.34 -14.07
CA VAL A 412 13.60 -1.63 -14.71
C VAL A 412 13.29 -1.61 -16.20
N LYS A 413 12.11 -1.09 -16.59
CA LYS A 413 11.76 -0.91 -18.00
C LYS A 413 12.73 0.06 -18.68
N ARG A 414 13.06 1.17 -18.03
CA ARG A 414 13.99 2.15 -18.57
C ARG A 414 15.39 1.57 -18.80
N THR A 415 15.89 0.78 -17.85
CA THR A 415 17.18 0.06 -18.00
C THR A 415 17.12 -0.93 -19.16
N PHE A 416 16.02 -1.69 -19.29
CA PHE A 416 15.81 -2.59 -20.42
C PHE A 416 15.79 -1.80 -21.76
N ASP A 417 14.99 -0.73 -21.86
CA ASP A 417 14.90 0.12 -23.06
C ASP A 417 16.29 0.68 -23.44
N PHE A 418 17.04 1.17 -22.46
CA PHE A 418 18.39 1.72 -22.67
C PHE A 418 19.36 0.65 -23.21
N LEU A 419 19.45 -0.50 -22.53
CA LEU A 419 20.36 -1.57 -22.93
C LEU A 419 19.99 -2.17 -24.29
N ALA A 420 18.71 -2.41 -24.53
CA ALA A 420 18.24 -2.98 -25.78
C ALA A 420 18.40 -2.00 -26.95
N SER A 421 18.14 -0.69 -26.74
CA SER A 421 18.37 0.32 -27.79
C SER A 421 19.86 0.56 -28.08
N ALA A 422 20.72 0.54 -27.05
CA ALA A 422 22.15 0.64 -27.22
C ALA A 422 22.73 -0.56 -28.02
N ALA A 423 22.31 -1.77 -27.65
CA ALA A 423 22.67 -2.99 -28.38
C ALA A 423 22.13 -2.96 -29.82
N GLY A 424 20.87 -2.54 -30.00
CA GLY A 424 20.25 -2.39 -31.31
C GLY A 424 21.01 -1.40 -32.22
N LEU A 425 21.36 -0.22 -31.70
CA LEU A 425 22.15 0.77 -32.44
C LEU A 425 23.55 0.25 -32.81
N LEU A 426 24.19 -0.50 -31.89
CA LEU A 426 25.52 -1.09 -32.16
C LEU A 426 25.43 -2.15 -33.27
N VAL A 427 24.49 -3.08 -33.19
CA VAL A 427 24.31 -4.16 -34.17
C VAL A 427 23.86 -3.62 -35.54
N LEU A 428 22.94 -2.63 -35.55
CA LEU A 428 22.41 -2.04 -36.75
C LEU A 428 23.28 -0.89 -37.33
N SER A 429 24.38 -0.52 -36.66
CA SER A 429 25.24 0.60 -37.07
C SER A 429 25.73 0.51 -38.55
N PRO A 430 26.13 -0.66 -39.10
CA PRO A 430 26.49 -0.74 -40.52
C PRO A 430 25.30 -0.47 -41.44
N VAL A 431 24.11 -0.97 -41.06
CA VAL A 431 22.86 -0.75 -41.83
C VAL A 431 22.47 0.73 -41.78
N LEU A 432 22.52 1.34 -40.59
CA LEU A 432 22.23 2.76 -40.40
C LEU A 432 23.17 3.65 -41.23
N LEU A 433 24.47 3.31 -41.30
CA LEU A 433 25.45 4.04 -42.11
C LEU A 433 25.13 3.94 -43.59
N VAL A 434 24.84 2.75 -44.10
CA VAL A 434 24.45 2.54 -45.51
C VAL A 434 23.18 3.31 -45.84
N LEU A 435 22.14 3.22 -45.00
CA LEU A 435 20.90 3.97 -45.16
C LEU A 435 21.14 5.49 -45.15
N ALA A 436 21.98 5.99 -44.24
CA ALA A 436 22.33 7.41 -44.19
C ALA A 436 23.00 7.91 -45.49
N ILE A 437 23.92 7.12 -46.02
CA ILE A 437 24.58 7.42 -47.30
C ILE A 437 23.56 7.39 -48.45
N MET A 438 22.68 6.40 -48.51
CA MET A 438 21.63 6.28 -49.52
C MET A 438 20.62 7.44 -49.43
N VAL A 439 20.19 7.83 -48.25
CA VAL A 439 19.31 8.99 -48.04
C VAL A 439 20.01 10.26 -48.52
N ARG A 440 21.28 10.45 -48.13
CA ARG A 440 22.06 11.62 -48.54
C ARG A 440 22.22 11.73 -50.05
N SER A 441 22.41 10.59 -50.71
CA SER A 441 22.61 10.56 -52.18
C SER A 441 21.31 10.69 -52.99
N LYS A 442 20.18 10.13 -52.50
CA LYS A 442 18.92 10.08 -53.26
C LYS A 442 17.91 11.16 -52.86
N LEU A 443 17.96 11.65 -51.62
CA LEU A 443 16.97 12.59 -51.06
C LEU A 443 17.60 13.92 -50.59
N GLY A 444 18.95 13.99 -50.56
CA GLY A 444 19.67 15.22 -50.20
C GLY A 444 19.91 15.39 -48.68
N SER A 445 20.01 16.63 -48.25
CA SER A 445 20.24 17.02 -46.82
C SER A 445 19.04 17.79 -46.30
N PRO A 446 18.70 17.66 -44.99
CA PRO A 446 19.31 16.82 -43.96
C PRO A 446 18.95 15.33 -44.10
N ILE A 447 19.81 14.43 -43.58
CA ILE A 447 19.59 12.97 -43.64
C ILE A 447 18.45 12.57 -42.71
N LEU A 448 18.37 13.23 -41.52
CA LEU A 448 17.32 13.00 -40.52
C LEU A 448 16.24 14.06 -40.65
N PHE A 449 15.00 13.59 -40.64
CA PHE A 449 13.81 14.39 -40.44
C PHE A 449 13.47 14.41 -38.97
N THR A 450 13.16 15.59 -38.44
CA THR A 450 12.75 15.74 -37.02
C THR A 450 11.39 16.41 -36.94
N GLN A 451 10.53 15.90 -36.06
CA GLN A 451 9.20 16.47 -35.84
C GLN A 451 8.87 16.46 -34.35
N GLU A 452 8.26 17.55 -33.84
CA GLU A 452 7.79 17.61 -32.47
C GLU A 452 6.57 16.71 -32.29
N ARG A 453 6.63 15.91 -31.20
CA ARG A 453 5.60 14.97 -30.80
C ARG A 453 5.40 15.02 -29.29
N PRO A 454 4.18 14.71 -28.78
CA PRO A 454 3.96 14.62 -27.35
C PRO A 454 4.61 13.37 -26.77
N GLY A 455 5.40 13.56 -25.72
CA GLY A 455 6.08 12.53 -24.95
C GLY A 455 5.34 12.19 -23.64
N LEU A 456 6.10 11.82 -22.62
CA LEU A 456 5.61 11.56 -21.27
C LEU A 456 4.94 12.82 -20.71
N ASP A 457 3.75 12.66 -20.13
CA ASP A 457 2.91 13.75 -19.58
C ASP A 457 2.60 14.86 -20.62
N GLY A 458 2.60 14.50 -21.91
CA GLY A 458 2.33 15.44 -23.01
C GLY A 458 3.48 16.39 -23.33
N LYS A 459 4.63 16.28 -22.68
CA LYS A 459 5.79 17.15 -22.92
C LYS A 459 6.34 16.93 -24.32
N PRO A 460 6.56 18.01 -25.12
CA PRO A 460 7.03 17.87 -26.48
C PRO A 460 8.48 17.35 -26.53
N PHE A 461 8.77 16.49 -27.49
CA PHE A 461 10.12 16.03 -27.82
C PHE A 461 10.32 15.97 -29.34
N LYS A 462 11.56 15.98 -29.79
CA LYS A 462 11.92 15.89 -31.24
C LYS A 462 12.12 14.44 -31.62
N MET A 463 11.12 13.83 -32.27
CA MET A 463 11.18 12.50 -32.85
C MET A 463 12.08 12.50 -34.10
N MET A 464 12.98 11.53 -34.22
CA MET A 464 13.97 11.44 -35.30
C MET A 464 13.66 10.27 -36.24
N LYS A 465 13.58 10.54 -37.56
CA LYS A 465 13.43 9.53 -38.61
C LYS A 465 14.40 9.76 -39.73
N PHE A 466 14.66 8.77 -40.57
CA PHE A 466 15.28 9.05 -41.87
C PHE A 466 14.30 9.82 -42.76
N ARG A 467 14.84 10.74 -43.53
CA ARG A 467 14.10 11.46 -44.54
C ARG A 467 13.59 10.51 -45.61
N THR A 468 12.31 10.66 -46.02
CA THR A 468 11.66 9.81 -47.03
C THR A 468 11.10 10.59 -48.21
N MET A 469 11.10 11.94 -48.10
CA MET A 469 10.57 12.87 -49.11
C MET A 469 11.63 13.88 -49.53
N THR A 470 11.49 14.44 -50.75
CA THR A 470 12.29 15.58 -51.24
C THR A 470 11.75 16.91 -50.71
N ASP A 471 12.52 18.01 -50.89
CA ASP A 471 12.08 19.38 -50.60
C ASP A 471 11.64 20.12 -51.86
N GLU A 472 11.12 19.39 -52.85
CA GLU A 472 10.61 20.00 -54.09
C GLU A 472 9.47 20.98 -53.79
N ARG A 473 9.56 22.14 -54.46
CA ARG A 473 8.63 23.26 -54.26
C ARG A 473 7.99 23.64 -55.59
N ASP A 474 6.80 24.24 -55.48
CA ASP A 474 6.10 24.83 -56.64
C ASP A 474 6.72 26.20 -57.03
N GLU A 475 6.13 26.83 -58.07
CA GLU A 475 6.57 28.14 -58.58
C GLU A 475 6.41 29.28 -57.53
N ASN A 476 5.57 29.08 -56.50
CA ASN A 476 5.33 30.04 -55.43
C ASN A 476 6.30 29.85 -54.24
N GLY A 477 7.12 28.82 -54.29
CA GLY A 477 8.04 28.45 -53.19
C GLY A 477 7.42 27.58 -52.10
N ASP A 478 6.18 27.13 -52.26
CA ASP A 478 5.53 26.22 -51.35
C ASP A 478 5.92 24.75 -51.63
N LEU A 479 5.94 23.92 -50.59
CA LEU A 479 6.27 22.50 -50.76
C LEU A 479 5.20 21.81 -51.62
N LEU A 480 5.62 21.02 -52.59
CA LEU A 480 4.71 20.17 -53.35
C LEU A 480 3.94 19.21 -52.46
N PRO A 481 2.75 18.74 -52.88
CA PRO A 481 2.01 17.71 -52.14
C PRO A 481 2.86 16.49 -51.81
N ASP A 482 2.61 15.85 -50.69
CA ASP A 482 3.39 14.72 -50.16
C ASP A 482 3.52 13.57 -51.17
N GLU A 483 2.50 13.33 -51.98
CA GLU A 483 2.50 12.31 -53.06
C GLU A 483 3.55 12.59 -54.11
N ALA A 484 3.75 13.84 -54.49
CA ALA A 484 4.76 14.25 -55.49
C ALA A 484 6.19 14.20 -54.92
N ARG A 485 6.35 14.45 -53.63
CA ARG A 485 7.64 14.47 -52.93
C ARG A 485 8.12 13.09 -52.47
N LEU A 486 7.20 12.10 -52.37
CA LEU A 486 7.51 10.74 -51.93
C LEU A 486 8.15 9.94 -53.05
N THR A 487 9.47 9.76 -52.99
CA THR A 487 10.20 8.95 -53.98
C THR A 487 9.96 7.45 -53.79
N LYS A 488 10.25 6.66 -54.86
CA LYS A 488 10.21 5.17 -54.75
C LYS A 488 11.09 4.64 -53.64
N PHE A 489 12.23 5.26 -53.39
CA PHE A 489 13.12 4.90 -52.28
C PHE A 489 12.54 5.29 -50.94
N GLY A 490 11.93 6.46 -50.81
CA GLY A 490 11.21 6.86 -49.60
C GLY A 490 10.02 5.94 -49.28
N ALA A 491 9.26 5.55 -50.31
CA ALA A 491 8.19 4.57 -50.17
C ALA A 491 8.70 3.19 -49.68
N PHE A 492 9.85 2.75 -50.22
CA PHE A 492 10.52 1.53 -49.73
C PHE A 492 10.92 1.64 -48.25
N LEU A 493 11.53 2.74 -47.80
CA LEU A 493 11.90 2.97 -46.39
C LEU A 493 10.68 2.89 -45.49
N ARG A 494 9.57 3.53 -45.85
CA ARG A 494 8.31 3.49 -45.08
C ARG A 494 7.68 2.10 -45.03
N SER A 495 7.64 1.39 -46.16
CA SER A 495 7.06 0.05 -46.24
C SER A 495 7.83 -0.99 -45.41
N THR A 496 9.13 -0.76 -45.20
CA THR A 496 10.00 -1.62 -44.39
C THR A 496 10.21 -1.10 -42.98
N SER A 497 9.65 0.06 -42.63
CA SER A 497 9.87 0.77 -41.36
C SER A 497 11.35 1.07 -41.05
N LEU A 498 12.21 1.05 -42.08
CA LEU A 498 13.64 1.40 -41.93
C LEU A 498 13.84 2.89 -41.64
N ASP A 499 12.88 3.73 -42.00
CA ASP A 499 12.87 5.16 -41.68
C ASP A 499 12.74 5.43 -40.18
N GLU A 500 12.20 4.50 -39.40
CA GLU A 500 11.99 4.62 -37.93
C GLU A 500 13.21 4.18 -37.11
N LEU A 501 14.23 3.56 -37.70
CA LEU A 501 15.42 3.11 -36.96
C LEU A 501 16.12 4.21 -36.14
N PRO A 502 16.21 5.48 -36.57
CA PRO A 502 16.78 6.56 -35.77
C PRO A 502 15.99 6.85 -34.48
N GLU A 503 14.72 6.40 -34.34
CA GLU A 503 13.94 6.52 -33.09
C GLU A 503 14.61 5.77 -31.93
N LEU A 504 15.46 4.75 -32.18
CA LEU A 504 16.30 4.12 -31.15
C LEU A 504 17.18 5.14 -30.41
N ILE A 505 17.57 6.24 -31.05
CA ILE A 505 18.30 7.34 -30.39
C ILE A 505 17.38 8.08 -29.41
N ASN A 506 16.10 8.27 -29.75
CA ASN A 506 15.13 8.84 -28.82
C ASN A 506 14.87 7.92 -27.63
N VAL A 507 14.86 6.59 -27.85
CA VAL A 507 14.77 5.62 -26.74
C VAL A 507 16.01 5.72 -25.85
N LEU A 508 17.20 5.78 -26.42
CA LEU A 508 18.46 5.89 -25.67
C LEU A 508 18.50 7.18 -24.83
N LYS A 509 18.05 8.32 -25.40
CA LYS A 509 17.92 9.60 -24.69
C LYS A 509 16.87 9.58 -23.57
N GLY A 510 15.83 8.75 -23.70
CA GLY A 510 14.73 8.67 -22.73
C GLY A 510 13.49 9.45 -23.13
N ASP A 511 13.43 10.00 -24.33
CA ASP A 511 12.24 10.65 -24.87
C ASP A 511 11.16 9.62 -25.20
N MET A 512 11.59 8.43 -25.66
CA MET A 512 10.75 7.31 -26.05
C MET A 512 11.09 6.03 -25.28
N SER A 513 10.29 5.02 -25.48
CA SER A 513 10.47 3.62 -25.06
C SER A 513 10.44 2.71 -26.30
N LEU A 514 10.96 1.50 -26.21
CA LEU A 514 10.78 0.51 -27.28
C LEU A 514 9.31 0.17 -27.46
N VAL A 515 8.55 0.07 -26.35
CA VAL A 515 7.12 -0.27 -26.34
C VAL A 515 6.31 0.80 -25.61
N GLY A 516 5.29 1.33 -26.28
CA GLY A 516 4.37 2.33 -25.74
C GLY A 516 3.35 2.78 -26.80
N PRO A 517 2.40 3.66 -26.45
CA PRO A 517 1.53 4.31 -27.40
C PRO A 517 2.33 5.07 -28.48
N ARG A 518 1.94 4.96 -29.74
CA ARG A 518 2.63 5.67 -30.82
C ARG A 518 2.49 7.19 -30.66
N PRO A 519 3.56 8.00 -30.74
CA PRO A 519 3.46 9.45 -30.62
C PRO A 519 2.71 10.05 -31.83
N LEU A 520 1.61 10.74 -31.55
CA LEU A 520 0.78 11.39 -32.56
C LEU A 520 1.16 12.89 -32.73
N LEU A 521 0.38 13.66 -33.46
CA LEU A 521 0.66 15.07 -33.71
C LEU A 521 0.36 15.92 -32.45
N MET A 522 1.14 16.99 -32.23
CA MET A 522 0.89 17.95 -31.14
C MET A 522 -0.49 18.60 -31.24
N GLU A 523 -0.98 18.83 -32.46
CA GLU A 523 -2.31 19.40 -32.72
C GLU A 523 -3.48 18.55 -32.20
N TYR A 524 -3.26 17.27 -31.88
CA TYR A 524 -4.28 16.40 -31.30
C TYR A 524 -4.41 16.53 -29.77
N MET A 525 -3.45 17.18 -29.10
CA MET A 525 -3.44 17.31 -27.64
C MET A 525 -4.72 17.94 -27.07
N PRO A 526 -5.26 19.04 -27.62
CA PRO A 526 -6.50 19.64 -27.12
C PRO A 526 -7.78 18.86 -27.49
N LEU A 527 -7.67 17.84 -28.35
CA LEU A 527 -8.83 17.08 -28.85
C LEU A 527 -9.08 15.79 -28.06
N TYR A 528 -8.16 15.40 -27.18
CA TYR A 528 -8.32 14.19 -26.38
C TYR A 528 -9.33 14.38 -25.25
N SER A 529 -10.19 13.36 -25.02
CA SER A 529 -10.91 13.24 -23.77
C SER A 529 -9.94 12.93 -22.61
N GLU A 530 -10.38 13.12 -21.35
CA GLU A 530 -9.56 12.76 -20.17
C GLU A 530 -9.05 11.31 -20.25
N ARG A 531 -9.92 10.38 -20.67
CA ARG A 531 -9.54 8.97 -20.83
C ARG A 531 -8.48 8.77 -21.91
N GLN A 532 -8.66 9.40 -23.06
CA GLN A 532 -7.71 9.31 -24.16
C GLN A 532 -6.37 9.98 -23.84
N TYR A 533 -6.39 11.08 -23.05
CA TYR A 533 -5.17 11.76 -22.61
C TYR A 533 -4.28 10.87 -21.75
N ARG A 534 -4.83 9.87 -21.05
CA ARG A 534 -4.09 8.90 -20.24
C ARG A 534 -3.02 8.12 -21.02
N ARG A 535 -3.09 8.09 -22.34
CA ARG A 535 -2.05 7.50 -23.20
C ARG A 535 -0.66 8.15 -23.00
N HIS A 536 -0.62 9.40 -22.52
CA HIS A 536 0.60 10.14 -22.20
C HIS A 536 1.15 9.88 -20.79
N GLU A 537 0.49 9.05 -19.99
CA GLU A 537 0.99 8.61 -18.68
C GLU A 537 2.24 7.70 -18.80
N VAL A 538 2.61 7.31 -20.00
CA VAL A 538 3.81 6.52 -20.30
C VAL A 538 4.59 7.17 -21.44
N ARG A 539 5.89 6.81 -21.58
CA ARG A 539 6.67 7.23 -22.75
C ARG A 539 6.08 6.64 -24.02
N PRO A 540 6.02 7.40 -25.10
CA PRO A 540 5.62 6.87 -26.41
C PRO A 540 6.59 5.78 -26.87
N GLY A 541 6.08 4.82 -27.66
CA GLY A 541 6.85 3.68 -28.13
C GLY A 541 7.14 3.70 -29.62
N ILE A 542 8.23 3.02 -30.03
CA ILE A 542 8.49 2.67 -31.42
C ILE A 542 7.40 1.70 -31.90
N THR A 543 7.07 0.72 -31.06
CA THR A 543 5.92 -0.17 -31.23
C THR A 543 5.00 -0.14 -30.02
N GLY A 544 3.80 -0.74 -30.11
CA GLY A 544 2.85 -0.76 -29.02
C GLY A 544 1.66 -1.67 -29.26
N TRP A 545 0.79 -1.75 -28.26
CA TRP A 545 -0.33 -2.67 -28.29
C TRP A 545 -1.33 -2.38 -29.42
N ALA A 546 -1.62 -1.12 -29.71
CA ALA A 546 -2.48 -0.74 -30.82
C ALA A 546 -1.87 -1.13 -32.17
N GLN A 547 -0.53 -0.97 -32.33
CA GLN A 547 0.15 -1.32 -33.59
C GLN A 547 0.12 -2.83 -33.88
N ILE A 548 0.19 -3.68 -32.84
CA ILE A 548 0.13 -5.13 -33.06
C ILE A 548 -1.32 -5.68 -33.16
N ASN A 549 -2.35 -4.92 -32.78
CA ASN A 549 -3.74 -5.40 -32.80
C ASN A 549 -4.60 -4.85 -33.95
N GLY A 550 -4.04 -4.10 -34.91
CA GLY A 550 -4.83 -3.68 -36.07
C GLY A 550 -4.28 -2.52 -36.89
N ARG A 551 -3.17 -1.89 -36.44
CA ARG A 551 -2.46 -0.80 -37.14
C ARG A 551 -3.39 0.25 -37.80
N ASN A 552 -3.59 0.14 -39.14
CA ASN A 552 -4.41 1.09 -39.90
C ASN A 552 -5.90 0.69 -40.04
N ALA A 553 -6.28 -0.51 -39.62
CA ALA A 553 -7.64 -1.02 -39.73
C ALA A 553 -8.55 -0.55 -38.58
N LEU A 554 -7.99 0.06 -37.53
CA LEU A 554 -8.72 0.50 -36.34
C LEU A 554 -9.20 1.94 -36.48
N SER A 555 -10.38 2.26 -35.97
CA SER A 555 -10.85 3.62 -35.75
C SER A 555 -9.96 4.35 -34.72
N TRP A 556 -10.06 5.68 -34.63
CA TRP A 556 -9.33 6.47 -33.63
C TRP A 556 -9.71 6.06 -32.20
N ASP A 557 -10.99 5.84 -31.94
CA ASP A 557 -11.45 5.45 -30.59
C ASP A 557 -10.93 4.06 -30.18
N GLU A 558 -10.95 3.09 -31.09
CA GLU A 558 -10.36 1.76 -30.82
C GLU A 558 -8.86 1.84 -30.56
N LYS A 559 -8.12 2.67 -31.29
CA LYS A 559 -6.68 2.88 -31.06
C LYS A 559 -6.41 3.47 -29.68
N PHE A 560 -7.17 4.49 -29.29
CA PHE A 560 -7.02 5.12 -27.99
C PHE A 560 -7.40 4.18 -26.85
N GLU A 561 -8.44 3.37 -27.00
CA GLU A 561 -8.78 2.35 -26.00
C GLU A 561 -7.67 1.30 -25.86
N LEU A 562 -7.05 0.86 -26.94
CA LEU A 562 -5.91 -0.06 -26.89
C LEU A 562 -4.65 0.59 -26.28
N ASP A 563 -4.43 1.88 -26.53
CA ASP A 563 -3.35 2.63 -25.91
C ASP A 563 -3.57 2.78 -24.39
N VAL A 564 -4.80 3.13 -23.97
CA VAL A 564 -5.16 3.22 -22.55
C VAL A 564 -5.10 1.84 -21.90
N TRP A 565 -5.58 0.81 -22.58
CA TRP A 565 -5.46 -0.57 -22.09
C TRP A 565 -4.00 -0.95 -21.85
N TYR A 566 -3.07 -0.58 -22.73
CA TYR A 566 -1.65 -0.80 -22.52
C TYR A 566 -1.15 -0.04 -21.28
N VAL A 567 -1.52 1.22 -21.10
CA VAL A 567 -1.15 2.01 -19.92
C VAL A 567 -1.59 1.30 -18.63
N GLU A 568 -2.80 0.76 -18.60
CA GLU A 568 -3.39 0.08 -17.44
C GLU A 568 -2.79 -1.32 -17.18
N ASN A 569 -2.34 -2.02 -18.23
CA ASN A 569 -1.87 -3.41 -18.16
C ASN A 569 -0.36 -3.58 -18.40
N ARG A 570 0.39 -2.48 -18.52
CA ARG A 570 1.81 -2.50 -18.83
C ARG A 570 2.62 -3.36 -17.86
N SER A 571 3.53 -4.16 -18.40
CA SER A 571 4.52 -4.94 -17.68
C SER A 571 5.69 -5.26 -18.60
N LEU A 572 6.86 -5.55 -18.04
CA LEU A 572 8.02 -5.93 -18.85
C LEU A 572 7.75 -7.19 -19.71
N TRP A 573 6.96 -8.13 -19.16
CA TRP A 573 6.54 -9.33 -19.90
C TRP A 573 5.64 -8.99 -21.10
N LEU A 574 4.69 -8.06 -20.91
CA LEU A 574 3.84 -7.58 -22.01
C LEU A 574 4.69 -6.87 -23.08
N ASP A 575 5.69 -6.08 -22.66
CA ASP A 575 6.60 -5.42 -23.58
C ASP A 575 7.40 -6.42 -24.42
N ILE A 576 7.98 -7.45 -23.79
CA ILE A 576 8.68 -8.53 -24.50
C ILE A 576 7.75 -9.23 -25.48
N LYS A 577 6.50 -9.52 -25.08
CA LYS A 577 5.48 -10.11 -25.94
C LYS A 577 5.18 -9.22 -27.15
N ILE A 578 5.01 -7.90 -26.94
CA ILE A 578 4.75 -6.93 -28.00
C ILE A 578 5.94 -6.87 -28.97
N LEU A 579 7.18 -6.79 -28.47
CA LEU A 579 8.38 -6.80 -29.30
C LEU A 579 8.47 -8.04 -30.18
N PHE A 580 8.23 -9.22 -29.59
CA PHE A 580 8.23 -10.49 -30.34
C PHE A 580 7.15 -10.51 -31.43
N LEU A 581 5.92 -10.10 -31.11
CA LEU A 581 4.82 -10.01 -32.08
C LEU A 581 5.10 -8.96 -33.16
N THR A 582 5.77 -7.87 -32.83
CA THR A 582 6.19 -6.84 -33.80
C THR A 582 7.15 -7.43 -34.85
N VAL A 583 8.19 -8.15 -34.38
CA VAL A 583 9.15 -8.81 -35.28
C VAL A 583 8.43 -9.81 -36.20
N LEU A 584 7.52 -10.61 -35.66
CA LEU A 584 6.74 -11.57 -36.48
C LEU A 584 5.87 -10.86 -37.54
N LYS A 585 5.21 -9.73 -37.20
CA LYS A 585 4.37 -8.98 -38.15
C LYS A 585 5.18 -8.27 -39.21
N VAL A 586 6.33 -7.68 -38.83
CA VAL A 586 7.26 -7.09 -39.83
C VAL A 586 7.77 -8.15 -40.78
N ALA A 587 8.15 -9.33 -40.30
CA ALA A 587 8.62 -10.44 -41.15
C ALA A 587 7.53 -10.98 -42.10
N LYS A 588 6.28 -11.02 -41.63
CA LYS A 588 5.13 -11.48 -42.47
C LYS A 588 4.58 -10.41 -43.41
N ARG A 589 5.03 -9.16 -43.31
CA ARG A 589 4.50 -7.99 -44.02
C ARG A 589 2.98 -7.80 -43.85
N ASP A 590 2.40 -8.26 -42.72
CA ASP A 590 0.98 -8.13 -42.44
C ASP A 590 0.59 -6.68 -42.11
N GLY A 591 -0.44 -6.16 -42.76
CA GLY A 591 -1.06 -4.87 -42.44
C GLY A 591 -0.40 -3.64 -43.07
N ILE A 592 0.36 -3.75 -44.15
CA ILE A 592 1.06 -2.62 -44.81
C ILE A 592 0.18 -1.87 -45.82
N SER A 593 -0.93 -2.44 -46.31
CA SER A 593 -1.81 -1.77 -47.28
C SER A 593 -3.29 -1.89 -46.93
N HIS A 594 -3.96 -0.75 -46.76
CA HIS A 594 -5.38 -0.59 -47.09
C HIS A 594 -5.49 -0.09 -48.54
N GLY A 595 -6.43 -0.61 -49.28
CA GLY A 595 -6.66 -0.25 -50.68
C GLY A 595 -6.89 1.25 -50.82
N GLY A 596 -5.97 1.92 -51.46
CA GLY A 596 -6.18 3.20 -52.11
C GLY A 596 -5.85 4.48 -51.37
N GLU A 597 -5.72 4.51 -50.01
CA GLU A 597 -5.34 5.74 -49.31
C GLU A 597 -4.07 5.57 -48.46
N ALA A 598 -3.08 6.42 -48.72
CA ALA A 598 -1.74 6.35 -48.12
C ALA A 598 -1.71 6.78 -46.64
N THR A 599 -2.75 7.43 -46.14
CA THR A 599 -2.79 7.99 -44.77
C THR A 599 -4.19 7.92 -44.19
N MET A 600 -4.27 7.60 -42.88
CA MET A 600 -5.50 7.65 -42.11
C MET A 600 -6.03 9.09 -42.02
N PRO A 601 -7.38 9.31 -42.04
CA PRO A 601 -7.96 10.64 -41.85
C PRO A 601 -7.46 11.30 -40.59
N ARG A 602 -7.32 12.62 -40.59
CA ARG A 602 -6.90 13.37 -39.38
C ARG A 602 -7.89 13.17 -38.26
N PHE A 603 -7.39 13.08 -37.01
CA PHE A 603 -8.25 13.04 -35.83
C PHE A 603 -8.91 14.41 -35.62
N ALA A 604 -10.23 14.44 -35.62
CA ALA A 604 -11.05 15.65 -35.50
C ALA A 604 -11.70 15.82 -34.12
N GLY A 605 -11.30 14.98 -33.11
CA GLY A 605 -11.92 14.95 -31.79
C GLY A 605 -12.97 13.84 -31.66
N SER A 606 -13.17 13.33 -30.45
CA SER A 606 -14.25 12.41 -30.13
C SER A 606 -15.56 13.20 -30.00
N LYS A 607 -16.63 12.82 -30.71
CA LYS A 607 -17.94 13.43 -30.55
C LYS A 607 -18.41 13.24 -29.12
N SER A 608 -18.74 14.32 -28.45
CA SER A 608 -19.40 14.30 -27.14
C SER A 608 -20.68 13.47 -27.24
N SER A 609 -20.94 12.60 -26.27
CA SER A 609 -22.16 11.78 -26.18
C SER A 609 -23.45 12.59 -25.95
N THR A 610 -23.36 13.91 -25.93
CA THR A 610 -24.50 14.84 -25.79
C THR A 610 -25.24 15.15 -27.09
N ASP A 611 -24.69 14.79 -28.28
CA ASP A 611 -25.33 15.10 -29.57
C ASP A 611 -26.25 13.98 -30.11
N LYS A 612 -26.60 12.97 -29.32
CA LYS A 612 -27.50 11.88 -29.73
C LYS A 612 -28.98 12.06 -29.30
N GLU A 613 -29.34 13.17 -28.66
CA GLU A 613 -30.75 13.42 -28.26
C GLU A 613 -31.43 14.55 -29.03
N SER A 614 -30.86 15.02 -30.14
CA SER A 614 -31.53 16.02 -31.00
C SER A 614 -31.32 15.70 -32.48
N SER A 615 -31.98 14.64 -32.95
CA SER A 615 -32.37 14.46 -34.35
C SER A 615 -33.47 13.42 -34.48
#